data_47301c7d01ac63fb8019de774c48bb5a
#
_entry.id   47301c7d01ac63fb8019de774c48bb5a
#
_cell.length_a   1.000
_cell.length_b   1.000
_cell.length_c   1.000
_cell.angle_alpha   90.00
_cell.angle_beta   90.00
_cell.angle_gamma   90.00
#
_symmetry.space_group_name_H-M   'P 1'
#
loop_
_entity.id
_entity.type
_entity.pdbx_description
1 polymer ?
#
loop_
_entity_poly.entity_id
_entity_poly.type
_entity_poly.pdbx_seq_one_letter_code
_entity_poly.pdbx_strand_id
1 'polypeptide(L)'
;MFLLLLQPGGGDELQGIKRGIMELADLILINKADGHLEALARQSASDFRAALRLLQPRSTHWSVPVKTCSSLEMTGIHAAWEAILAYQEALTESGEWLTRRSDQARSWLWAELEDALISDLRMSPDIQARLPELEAAAAAGELPASTAATRLLQLYLRQRNEAGQSKEKT
;
A
#
# COMPACT_ATOMS: atom_id res chain seq x y z
N MET A 1 7.44 -7.79 4.08
CA MET A 1 6.40 -8.79 4.39
C MET A 1 5.06 -8.11 4.58
N PHE A 2 3.99 -8.64 4.01
CA PHE A 2 2.62 -8.20 4.24
C PHE A 2 1.86 -9.26 5.05
N LEU A 3 1.61 -8.97 6.33
CA LEU A 3 0.84 -9.80 7.24
C LEU A 3 -0.62 -9.36 7.21
N LEU A 4 -1.53 -10.24 6.78
CA LEU A 4 -2.96 -10.00 6.82
C LEU A 4 -3.55 -10.62 8.10
N LEU A 5 -4.04 -9.77 8.99
CA LEU A 5 -4.64 -10.18 10.25
C LEU A 5 -6.18 -10.11 10.15
N LEU A 6 -6.84 -11.22 10.41
CA LEU A 6 -8.28 -11.39 10.27
C LEU A 6 -8.91 -11.93 11.55
N GLN A 7 -10.24 -11.81 11.64
CA GLN A 7 -11.04 -12.42 12.71
C GLN A 7 -11.82 -13.62 12.15
N PRO A 8 -12.24 -14.59 12.99
CA PRO A 8 -13.09 -15.70 12.59
C PRO A 8 -14.51 -15.24 12.30
N GLY A 9 -15.19 -15.89 11.38
CA GLY A 9 -16.62 -15.70 11.14
C GLY A 9 -17.01 -14.71 10.04
N GLY A 10 -16.05 -14.14 9.34
CA GLY A 10 -16.30 -13.28 8.19
C GLY A 10 -16.69 -14.03 6.92
N GLY A 11 -17.71 -14.87 6.93
CA GLY A 11 -18.23 -15.47 5.69
C GLY A 11 -18.63 -14.40 4.65
N ASP A 12 -19.22 -13.31 5.11
CA ASP A 12 -19.42 -12.08 4.31
C ASP A 12 -18.11 -11.31 4.08
N GLU A 13 -17.11 -11.43 4.97
CA GLU A 13 -15.80 -10.79 4.82
C GLU A 13 -14.96 -11.43 3.71
N LEU A 14 -15.09 -12.73 3.43
CA LEU A 14 -14.49 -13.35 2.24
C LEU A 14 -15.03 -12.71 0.94
N GLN A 15 -16.28 -12.30 0.91
CA GLN A 15 -16.87 -11.54 -0.19
C GLN A 15 -16.47 -10.05 -0.14
N GLY A 16 -16.28 -9.50 1.08
CA GLY A 16 -15.85 -8.12 1.32
C GLY A 16 -14.34 -7.91 1.25
N ILE A 17 -13.54 -8.93 1.52
CA ILE A 17 -12.08 -8.88 1.35
C ILE A 17 -11.81 -8.85 -0.16
N LYS A 18 -11.54 -7.66 -0.66
CA LYS A 18 -11.20 -7.46 -2.06
C LYS A 18 -10.05 -8.42 -2.41
N ARG A 19 -10.25 -9.25 -3.43
CA ARG A 19 -9.28 -10.23 -3.95
C ARG A 19 -7.84 -9.68 -3.98
N GLY A 20 -7.68 -8.40 -4.31
CA GLY A 20 -6.39 -7.74 -4.39
C GLY A 20 -5.60 -7.71 -3.08
N ILE A 21 -6.26 -7.64 -1.90
CA ILE A 21 -5.51 -7.63 -0.62
C ILE A 21 -4.96 -9.02 -0.28
N MET A 22 -5.69 -10.09 -0.64
CA MET A 22 -5.21 -11.45 -0.48
C MET A 22 -4.01 -11.76 -1.38
N GLU A 23 -3.99 -11.20 -2.58
CA GLU A 23 -2.87 -11.32 -3.52
C GLU A 23 -1.59 -10.65 -2.99
N LEU A 24 -1.71 -9.70 -2.07
CA LEU A 24 -0.57 -9.02 -1.43
C LEU A 24 -0.03 -9.77 -0.20
N ALA A 25 -0.82 -10.68 0.38
CA ALA A 25 -0.45 -11.34 1.64
C ALA A 25 0.77 -12.26 1.47
N ASP A 26 1.70 -12.15 2.40
CA ASP A 26 2.82 -13.09 2.58
C ASP A 26 2.56 -14.06 3.75
N LEU A 27 1.66 -13.70 4.67
CA LEU A 27 1.16 -14.54 5.77
C LEU A 27 -0.25 -14.08 6.12
N ILE A 28 -1.19 -15.03 6.31
CA ILE A 28 -2.54 -14.77 6.83
C ILE A 28 -2.65 -15.35 8.22
N LEU A 29 -3.07 -14.53 9.19
CA LEU A 29 -3.35 -14.93 10.57
C LEU A 29 -4.82 -14.71 10.89
N ILE A 30 -5.49 -15.78 11.32
CA ILE A 30 -6.83 -15.70 11.88
C ILE A 30 -6.68 -15.60 13.40
N ASN A 31 -6.85 -14.39 13.93
CA ASN A 31 -6.77 -14.14 15.38
C ASN A 31 -8.09 -14.45 16.07
N LYS A 32 -8.12 -14.41 17.41
CA LYS A 32 -9.26 -14.78 18.26
C LYS A 32 -9.69 -16.24 18.08
N ALA A 33 -8.72 -17.14 17.83
CA ALA A 33 -8.94 -18.57 17.69
C ALA A 33 -8.99 -19.25 19.08
N ASP A 34 -9.86 -18.75 19.95
CA ASP A 34 -10.05 -19.23 21.33
C ASP A 34 -11.52 -19.40 21.67
N GLY A 35 -11.79 -20.14 22.76
CA GLY A 35 -13.14 -20.37 23.28
C GLY A 35 -14.10 -20.86 22.19
N HIS A 36 -15.27 -20.22 22.12
CA HIS A 36 -16.31 -20.58 21.16
C HIS A 36 -15.97 -20.22 19.69
N LEU A 37 -14.95 -19.40 19.47
CA LEU A 37 -14.52 -18.99 18.12
C LEU A 37 -13.48 -19.93 17.50
N GLU A 38 -12.92 -20.89 18.26
CA GLU A 38 -11.84 -21.76 17.79
C GLU A 38 -12.24 -22.58 16.55
N ALA A 39 -13.43 -23.19 16.57
CA ALA A 39 -13.93 -23.98 15.44
C ALA A 39 -14.14 -23.11 14.18
N LEU A 40 -14.69 -21.91 14.38
CA LEU A 40 -14.92 -20.94 13.31
C LEU A 40 -13.61 -20.41 12.73
N ALA A 41 -12.59 -20.18 13.57
CA ALA A 41 -11.26 -19.77 13.14
C ALA A 41 -10.59 -20.84 12.26
N ARG A 42 -10.71 -22.11 12.63
CA ARG A 42 -10.20 -23.23 11.82
C ARG A 42 -10.93 -23.33 10.47
N GLN A 43 -12.25 -23.14 10.46
CA GLN A 43 -13.02 -23.11 9.22
C GLN A 43 -12.57 -21.96 8.32
N SER A 44 -12.51 -20.74 8.86
CA SER A 44 -12.04 -19.55 8.11
C SER A 44 -10.63 -19.79 7.54
N ALA A 45 -9.71 -20.36 8.33
CA ALA A 45 -8.37 -20.69 7.84
C ALA A 45 -8.38 -21.71 6.68
N SER A 46 -9.30 -22.66 6.70
CA SER A 46 -9.49 -23.63 5.61
C SER A 46 -9.98 -22.94 4.33
N ASP A 47 -10.96 -22.04 4.47
CA ASP A 47 -11.55 -21.30 3.36
C ASP A 47 -10.52 -20.37 2.71
N PHE A 48 -9.71 -19.66 3.50
CA PHE A 48 -8.61 -18.84 2.99
C PHE A 48 -7.53 -19.66 2.29
N ARG A 49 -7.17 -20.85 2.79
CA ARG A 49 -6.24 -21.77 2.09
C ARG A 49 -6.82 -22.21 0.74
N ALA A 50 -8.11 -22.51 0.68
CA ALA A 50 -8.76 -22.88 -0.57
C ALA A 50 -8.76 -21.71 -1.58
N ALA A 51 -9.08 -20.50 -1.11
CA ALA A 51 -9.05 -19.29 -1.93
C ALA A 51 -7.64 -18.95 -2.47
N LEU A 52 -6.60 -19.07 -1.64
CA LEU A 52 -5.21 -18.83 -2.06
C LEU A 52 -4.74 -19.78 -3.17
N ARG A 53 -5.25 -21.01 -3.22
CA ARG A 53 -4.91 -21.96 -4.29
C ARG A 53 -5.40 -21.53 -5.67
N LEU A 54 -6.39 -20.63 -5.71
CA LEU A 54 -6.95 -20.07 -6.94
C LEU A 54 -6.23 -18.83 -7.42
N LEU A 55 -5.32 -18.27 -6.58
CA LEU A 55 -4.54 -17.09 -6.88
C LEU A 55 -3.17 -17.47 -7.44
N GLN A 56 -2.62 -16.57 -8.25
CA GLN A 56 -1.23 -16.73 -8.68
C GLN A 56 -0.28 -16.34 -7.54
N PRO A 57 0.71 -17.19 -7.20
CA PRO A 57 1.66 -16.85 -6.15
C PRO A 57 2.54 -15.68 -6.58
N ARG A 58 2.80 -14.74 -5.66
CA ARG A 58 3.70 -13.59 -5.88
C ARG A 58 5.19 -13.99 -5.93
N SER A 59 5.51 -15.15 -5.41
CA SER A 59 6.85 -15.70 -5.34
C SER A 59 6.78 -17.18 -5.67
N THR A 60 7.78 -17.67 -6.37
CA THR A 60 7.98 -19.11 -6.57
C THR A 60 8.71 -19.78 -5.40
N HIS A 61 9.27 -18.95 -4.50
CA HIS A 61 10.07 -19.38 -3.36
C HIS A 61 9.30 -19.36 -2.04
N TRP A 62 8.05 -18.86 -2.05
CA TRP A 62 7.23 -18.75 -0.86
C TRP A 62 5.77 -19.08 -1.11
N SER A 63 5.24 -20.04 -0.36
CA SER A 63 3.81 -20.32 -0.30
C SER A 63 3.19 -19.63 0.90
N VAL A 64 2.16 -18.84 0.68
CA VAL A 64 1.49 -18.05 1.74
C VAL A 64 0.84 -18.98 2.78
N PRO A 65 1.33 -19.05 4.02
CA PRO A 65 0.69 -19.86 5.04
C PRO A 65 -0.53 -19.14 5.62
N VAL A 66 -1.55 -19.93 5.99
CA VAL A 66 -2.71 -19.46 6.76
C VAL A 66 -2.67 -20.15 8.12
N LYS A 67 -2.51 -19.37 9.18
CA LYS A 67 -2.41 -19.86 10.57
C LYS A 67 -3.51 -19.25 11.42
N THR A 68 -3.83 -19.92 12.51
CA THR A 68 -4.73 -19.40 13.55
C THR A 68 -3.90 -19.01 14.78
N CYS A 69 -4.33 -17.99 15.50
CA CYS A 69 -3.73 -17.58 16.76
C CYS A 69 -4.78 -16.99 17.71
N SER A 70 -4.46 -16.96 18.99
CA SER A 70 -5.18 -16.18 20.00
C SER A 70 -4.21 -15.25 20.70
N SER A 71 -4.42 -13.97 20.56
CA SER A 71 -3.67 -12.96 21.31
C SER A 71 -4.08 -12.95 22.79
N LEU A 72 -5.27 -13.44 23.13
CA LEU A 72 -5.77 -13.53 24.50
C LEU A 72 -5.08 -14.67 25.26
N GLU A 73 -5.05 -15.86 24.65
CA GLU A 73 -4.46 -17.07 25.25
C GLU A 73 -2.99 -17.25 24.90
N MET A 74 -2.41 -16.34 24.12
CA MET A 74 -1.04 -16.39 23.61
C MET A 74 -0.72 -17.68 22.82
N THR A 75 -1.73 -18.34 22.27
CA THR A 75 -1.58 -19.55 21.44
C THR A 75 -1.34 -19.20 19.98
N GLY A 76 -0.53 -19.99 19.28
CA GLY A 76 -0.22 -19.80 17.86
C GLY A 76 0.70 -18.62 17.52
N ILE A 77 1.05 -17.76 18.48
CA ILE A 77 1.91 -16.59 18.30
C ILE A 77 3.34 -17.01 17.88
N HIS A 78 3.89 -18.01 18.58
CA HIS A 78 5.22 -18.54 18.22
C HIS A 78 5.24 -19.11 16.80
N ALA A 79 4.22 -19.88 16.43
CA ALA A 79 4.11 -20.41 15.07
C ALA A 79 3.97 -19.32 13.99
N ALA A 80 3.33 -18.19 14.32
CA ALA A 80 3.29 -17.04 13.44
C ALA A 80 4.68 -16.40 13.27
N TRP A 81 5.43 -16.27 14.38
CA TRP A 81 6.79 -15.75 14.36
C TRP A 81 7.74 -16.64 13.54
N GLU A 82 7.68 -17.96 13.74
CA GLU A 82 8.44 -18.92 12.93
C GLU A 82 8.15 -18.77 11.43
N ALA A 83 6.89 -18.52 11.05
CA ALA A 83 6.55 -18.28 9.67
C ALA A 83 7.15 -16.98 9.11
N ILE A 84 7.28 -15.94 9.95
CA ILE A 84 7.95 -14.68 9.58
C ILE A 84 9.44 -14.92 9.33
N LEU A 85 10.10 -15.67 10.20
CA LEU A 85 11.52 -16.01 10.06
C LEU A 85 11.76 -16.88 8.81
N ALA A 86 10.94 -17.91 8.61
CA ALA A 86 11.02 -18.77 7.43
C ALA A 86 10.81 -17.99 6.11
N TYR A 87 9.90 -17.01 6.11
CA TYR A 87 9.72 -16.11 4.97
C TYR A 87 10.99 -15.32 4.68
N GLN A 88 11.60 -14.72 5.71
CA GLN A 88 12.83 -13.96 5.54
C GLN A 88 13.97 -14.83 5.01
N GLU A 89 14.14 -16.03 5.55
CA GLU A 89 15.14 -17.00 5.12
C GLU A 89 14.95 -17.39 3.65
N ALA A 90 13.75 -17.83 3.27
CA ALA A 90 13.44 -18.29 1.90
C ALA A 90 13.68 -17.16 0.86
N LEU A 91 13.28 -15.92 1.16
CA LEU A 91 13.50 -14.81 0.26
C LEU A 91 14.95 -14.35 0.22
N THR A 92 15.70 -14.52 1.30
CA THR A 92 17.13 -14.19 1.36
C THR A 92 17.94 -15.20 0.56
N GLU A 93 17.69 -16.50 0.73
CA GLU A 93 18.35 -17.56 0.00
C GLU A 93 18.10 -17.48 -1.52
N SER A 94 16.88 -17.13 -1.92
CA SER A 94 16.52 -16.95 -3.33
C SER A 94 17.02 -15.65 -3.96
N GLY A 95 17.53 -14.69 -3.15
CA GLY A 95 17.88 -13.34 -3.60
C GLY A 95 16.67 -12.41 -3.82
N GLU A 96 15.46 -12.92 -3.70
CA GLU A 96 14.22 -12.15 -3.89
C GLU A 96 14.06 -11.04 -2.85
N TRP A 97 14.62 -11.21 -1.65
CA TRP A 97 14.62 -10.19 -0.60
C TRP A 97 15.24 -8.86 -1.06
N LEU A 98 16.43 -8.93 -1.65
CA LEU A 98 17.13 -7.73 -2.13
C LEU A 98 16.39 -7.09 -3.31
N THR A 99 15.87 -7.89 -4.23
CA THR A 99 15.08 -7.41 -5.36
C THR A 99 13.84 -6.64 -4.88
N ARG A 100 13.05 -7.23 -3.95
CA ARG A 100 11.88 -6.57 -3.38
C ARG A 100 12.22 -5.28 -2.64
N ARG A 101 13.35 -5.24 -1.90
CA ARG A 101 13.82 -4.02 -1.22
C ARG A 101 14.22 -2.93 -2.20
N SER A 102 14.90 -3.30 -3.28
CA SER A 102 15.27 -2.36 -4.35
C SER A 102 14.03 -1.76 -5.03
N ASP A 103 13.03 -2.58 -5.34
CA ASP A 103 11.78 -2.12 -5.95
C ASP A 103 10.98 -1.23 -5.00
N GLN A 104 10.92 -1.56 -3.71
CA GLN A 104 10.32 -0.70 -2.68
C GLN A 104 11.03 0.64 -2.58
N ALA A 105 12.35 0.64 -2.50
CA ALA A 105 13.14 1.88 -2.41
C ALA A 105 12.91 2.77 -3.64
N ARG A 106 12.84 2.17 -4.84
CA ARG A 106 12.52 2.89 -6.08
C ARG A 106 11.11 3.50 -6.04
N SER A 107 10.12 2.70 -5.60
CA SER A 107 8.74 3.18 -5.49
C SER A 107 8.59 4.31 -4.48
N TRP A 108 9.25 4.20 -3.33
CA TRP A 108 9.27 5.26 -2.32
C TRP A 108 9.95 6.52 -2.80
N LEU A 109 11.07 6.39 -3.52
CA LEU A 109 11.74 7.55 -4.13
C LEU A 109 10.78 8.34 -5.00
N TRP A 110 10.02 7.66 -5.86
CA TRP A 110 9.06 8.34 -6.75
C TRP A 110 7.89 8.94 -5.98
N ALA A 111 7.33 8.22 -5.00
CA ALA A 111 6.25 8.73 -4.16
C ALA A 111 6.67 9.98 -3.38
N GLU A 112 7.84 9.97 -2.74
CA GLU A 112 8.39 11.12 -2.03
C GLU A 112 8.66 12.31 -2.98
N LEU A 113 9.15 12.03 -4.20
CA LEU A 113 9.38 13.07 -5.18
C LEU A 113 8.07 13.71 -5.65
N GLU A 114 7.05 12.89 -5.94
CA GLU A 114 5.72 13.36 -6.34
C GLU A 114 5.09 14.20 -5.23
N ASP A 115 5.10 13.72 -3.99
CA ASP A 115 4.55 14.42 -2.82
C ASP A 115 5.28 15.75 -2.57
N ALA A 116 6.62 15.75 -2.66
CA ALA A 116 7.41 16.96 -2.49
C ALA A 116 7.12 18.00 -3.58
N LEU A 117 7.03 17.57 -4.85
CA LEU A 117 6.71 18.48 -5.96
C LEU A 117 5.29 19.05 -5.87
N ILE A 118 4.30 18.22 -5.55
CA ILE A 118 2.92 18.68 -5.38
C ILE A 118 2.80 19.60 -4.16
N SER A 119 3.49 19.30 -3.07
CA SER A 119 3.53 20.15 -1.88
C SER A 119 4.14 21.51 -2.19
N ASP A 120 5.29 21.56 -2.86
CA ASP A 120 5.98 22.80 -3.24
C ASP A 120 5.11 23.64 -4.20
N LEU A 121 4.45 23.01 -5.17
CA LEU A 121 3.49 23.67 -6.05
C LEU A 121 2.33 24.28 -5.26
N ARG A 122 1.71 23.53 -4.33
CA ARG A 122 0.58 24.02 -3.53
C ARG A 122 0.96 25.12 -2.56
N MET A 123 2.20 25.15 -2.08
CA MET A 123 2.70 26.19 -1.18
C MET A 123 3.11 27.48 -1.91
N SER A 124 3.19 27.47 -3.24
CA SER A 124 3.51 28.64 -4.06
C SER A 124 2.41 29.71 -3.92
N PRO A 125 2.72 30.99 -3.53
CA PRO A 125 1.74 32.05 -3.37
C PRO A 125 0.95 32.32 -4.65
N ASP A 126 1.60 32.31 -5.82
CA ASP A 126 0.96 32.58 -7.11
C ASP A 126 -0.02 31.45 -7.49
N ILE A 127 0.31 30.21 -7.14
CA ILE A 127 -0.59 29.09 -7.31
C ILE A 127 -1.79 29.20 -6.38
N GLN A 128 -1.57 29.50 -5.10
CA GLN A 128 -2.65 29.69 -4.12
C GLN A 128 -3.62 30.80 -4.52
N ALA A 129 -3.13 31.88 -5.13
CA ALA A 129 -3.95 32.97 -5.62
C ALA A 129 -4.83 32.59 -6.83
N ARG A 130 -4.34 31.68 -7.71
CA ARG A 130 -5.02 31.34 -8.97
C ARG A 130 -5.79 30.03 -8.93
N LEU A 131 -5.46 29.14 -8.00
CA LEU A 131 -6.03 27.80 -7.89
C LEU A 131 -7.56 27.82 -7.75
N PRO A 132 -8.18 28.63 -6.87
CA PRO A 132 -9.63 28.63 -6.71
C PRO A 132 -10.40 29.03 -7.98
N GLU A 133 -9.87 30.01 -8.73
CA GLU A 133 -10.47 30.47 -9.99
C GLU A 133 -10.46 29.37 -11.05
N LEU A 134 -9.31 28.71 -11.22
CA LEU A 134 -9.14 27.63 -12.21
C LEU A 134 -9.88 26.35 -11.85
N GLU A 135 -9.97 26.03 -10.54
CA GLU A 135 -10.80 24.92 -10.06
C GLU A 135 -12.29 25.18 -10.32
N ALA A 136 -12.77 26.39 -10.03
CA ALA A 136 -14.16 26.76 -10.28
C ALA A 136 -14.51 26.70 -11.77
N ALA A 137 -13.67 27.26 -12.63
CA ALA A 137 -13.86 27.22 -14.09
C ALA A 137 -13.84 25.77 -14.66
N ALA A 138 -12.96 24.93 -14.12
CA ALA A 138 -12.92 23.51 -14.49
C ALA A 138 -14.17 22.76 -14.01
N ALA A 139 -14.61 22.99 -12.78
CA ALA A 139 -15.83 22.38 -12.22
C ALA A 139 -17.09 22.81 -12.94
N ALA A 140 -17.17 24.07 -13.42
CA ALA A 140 -18.27 24.58 -14.24
C ALA A 140 -18.26 24.10 -15.70
N GLY A 141 -17.19 23.39 -16.13
CA GLY A 141 -17.01 22.96 -17.51
C GLY A 141 -16.62 24.10 -18.48
N GLU A 142 -16.32 25.28 -17.98
CA GLU A 142 -15.89 26.44 -18.77
C GLU A 142 -14.46 26.29 -19.28
N LEU A 143 -13.63 25.54 -18.54
CA LEU A 143 -12.25 25.24 -18.89
C LEU A 143 -11.98 23.74 -18.77
N PRO A 144 -11.39 23.06 -19.77
CA PRO A 144 -10.95 21.68 -19.61
C PRO A 144 -9.94 21.54 -18.46
N ALA A 145 -10.11 20.51 -17.62
CA ALA A 145 -9.23 20.26 -16.45
C ALA A 145 -7.75 20.17 -16.85
N SER A 146 -7.44 19.57 -18.00
CA SER A 146 -6.08 19.48 -18.54
C SER A 146 -5.49 20.87 -18.87
N THR A 147 -6.33 21.79 -19.35
CA THR A 147 -5.91 23.19 -19.65
C THR A 147 -5.66 23.95 -18.35
N ALA A 148 -6.53 23.78 -17.32
CA ALA A 148 -6.33 24.37 -16.01
C ALA A 148 -5.03 23.90 -15.37
N ALA A 149 -4.77 22.59 -15.38
CA ALA A 149 -3.53 21.99 -14.87
C ALA A 149 -2.29 22.52 -15.61
N THR A 150 -2.34 22.63 -16.94
CA THR A 150 -1.25 23.16 -17.74
C THR A 150 -0.95 24.63 -17.37
N ARG A 151 -1.98 25.46 -17.18
CA ARG A 151 -1.81 26.86 -16.77
C ARG A 151 -1.15 27.00 -15.39
N LEU A 152 -1.59 26.19 -14.42
CA LEU A 152 -0.99 26.16 -13.09
C LEU A 152 0.49 25.73 -13.14
N LEU A 153 0.79 24.70 -13.91
CA LEU A 153 2.17 24.21 -14.06
C LEU A 153 3.06 25.27 -14.74
N GLN A 154 2.59 25.94 -15.78
CA GLN A 154 3.34 27.01 -16.44
C GLN A 154 3.62 28.19 -15.50
N LEU A 155 2.64 28.58 -14.67
CA LEU A 155 2.80 29.64 -13.69
C LEU A 155 3.88 29.27 -12.65
N TYR A 156 3.82 28.07 -12.12
CA TYR A 156 4.80 27.53 -11.17
C TYR A 156 6.22 27.51 -11.76
N LEU A 157 6.40 27.01 -12.98
CA LEU A 157 7.70 26.93 -13.63
C LEU A 157 8.32 28.30 -13.92
N ARG A 158 7.50 29.31 -14.29
CA ARG A 158 7.97 30.69 -14.46
C ARG A 158 8.52 31.27 -13.17
N GLN A 159 7.77 31.13 -12.08
CA GLN A 159 8.18 31.60 -10.76
C GLN A 159 9.51 30.98 -10.31
N ARG A 160 9.67 29.68 -10.51
CA ARG A 160 10.92 28.99 -10.16
C ARG A 160 12.12 29.49 -10.97
N ASN A 161 11.94 29.76 -12.25
CA ASN A 161 12.99 30.29 -13.10
C ASN A 161 13.42 31.70 -12.71
N GLU A 162 12.47 32.57 -12.35
CA GLU A 162 12.74 33.92 -11.86
C GLU A 162 13.47 33.93 -10.51
N ALA A 163 13.04 33.06 -9.58
CA ALA A 163 13.69 32.88 -8.30
C ALA A 163 15.13 32.32 -8.41
N GLY A 164 15.37 31.42 -9.39
CA GLY A 164 16.70 30.91 -9.70
C GLY A 164 17.67 31.97 -10.22
N GLN A 165 17.22 32.82 -11.14
CA GLN A 165 18.03 33.90 -11.71
C GLN A 165 18.37 35.02 -10.70
N SER A 166 17.52 35.23 -9.70
CA SER A 166 17.78 36.22 -8.65
C SER A 166 18.88 35.75 -7.68
N LYS A 167 19.06 34.46 -7.48
CA LYS A 167 20.10 33.87 -6.62
C LYS A 167 21.49 33.84 -7.27
N GLU A 168 21.57 33.80 -8.61
CA GLU A 168 22.86 33.81 -9.32
C GLU A 168 23.47 35.21 -9.47
N LYS A 169 22.70 36.27 -9.16
CA LYS A 169 23.16 37.67 -9.26
C LYS A 169 23.64 38.29 -7.94
N THR A 170 23.64 37.52 -6.86
CA THR A 170 24.12 37.95 -5.52
C THR A 170 25.35 37.19 -5.12
#